data_f2fcb600e8ab51c4e0c603357521e7ed
#
_entry.id   f2fcb600e8ab51c4e0c603357521e7ed
#
_cell.length_a   1.000
_cell.length_b   1.000
_cell.length_c   1.000
_cell.angle_alpha   90.00
_cell.angle_beta   90.00
_cell.angle_gamma   90.00
#
_symmetry.space_group_name_H-M   'P 1'
#
loop_
_entity.id
_entity.type
_entity.pdbx_description
1 polymer ?
#
loop_
_entity_poly.entity_id
_entity_poly.type
_entity_poly.pdbx_seq_one_letter_code
_entity_poly.pdbx_strand_id
1 'polypeptide(L)'
;LLIIPTVLILVTLVFFLLRLTGDPITAALGGRLPADQLAERIHEAGYDRPIFVQYLEYLGQIARFDFGTTITDKQPVVQVIATYGLATFELVVYSLVVAFIVGIPLGMVAAALRDRWPDAILRVSAILFYATPVFFAGLVAKLVFGVWLGWLPVSGRASVRTEIALNREGGTGIYLIDAIAS
;
A
#
# COMPACT_ATOMS: atom_id res chain seq x y z
N LEU A 1 2.18 -25.20 4.79
CA LEU A 1 0.94 -25.66 5.49
C LEU A 1 0.47 -24.70 6.59
N LEU A 2 1.36 -23.90 7.23
CA LEU A 2 0.98 -22.95 8.30
C LEU A 2 0.32 -21.65 7.76
N ILE A 3 0.41 -21.35 6.47
CA ILE A 3 -0.14 -20.12 5.88
C ILE A 3 -1.66 -20.05 6.04
N ILE A 4 -2.36 -21.15 5.75
CA ILE A 4 -3.83 -21.18 5.82
C ILE A 4 -4.35 -20.90 7.24
N PRO A 5 -3.89 -21.60 8.29
CA PRO A 5 -4.33 -21.29 9.65
C PRO A 5 -3.93 -19.88 10.09
N THR A 6 -2.74 -19.39 9.70
CA THR A 6 -2.33 -18.02 10.03
C THR A 6 -3.25 -16.98 9.39
N VAL A 7 -3.57 -17.14 8.11
CA VAL A 7 -4.50 -16.24 7.41
C VAL A 7 -5.89 -16.30 8.05
N LEU A 8 -6.39 -17.50 8.38
CA LEU A 8 -7.69 -17.67 9.02
C LEU A 8 -7.74 -16.97 10.40
N ILE A 9 -6.70 -17.13 11.20
CA ILE A 9 -6.59 -16.46 12.51
C ILE A 9 -6.59 -14.93 12.32
N LEU A 10 -5.79 -14.41 11.39
CA LEU A 10 -5.72 -12.98 11.12
C LEU A 10 -7.07 -12.41 10.65
N VAL A 11 -7.72 -13.09 9.70
CA VAL A 11 -9.04 -12.71 9.18
C VAL A 11 -10.07 -12.69 10.30
N THR A 12 -10.09 -13.73 11.14
CA THR A 12 -10.98 -13.84 12.30
C THR A 12 -10.73 -12.71 13.30
N LEU A 13 -9.48 -12.49 13.65
CA LEU A 13 -9.09 -11.46 14.61
C LEU A 13 -9.49 -10.06 14.10
N VAL A 14 -9.19 -9.74 12.85
CA VAL A 14 -9.56 -8.45 12.22
C VAL A 14 -11.07 -8.30 12.18
N PHE A 15 -11.83 -9.35 11.82
CA PHE A 15 -13.28 -9.30 11.81
C PHE A 15 -13.83 -8.91 13.19
N PHE A 16 -13.43 -9.61 14.25
CA PHE A 16 -13.92 -9.32 15.61
C PHE A 16 -13.44 -7.96 16.13
N LEU A 17 -12.18 -7.59 15.90
CA LEU A 17 -11.68 -6.27 16.31
C LEU A 17 -12.48 -5.13 15.68
N LEU A 18 -12.79 -5.20 14.39
CA LEU A 18 -13.61 -4.20 13.73
C LEU A 18 -15.02 -4.13 14.31
N ARG A 19 -15.59 -5.25 14.76
CA ARG A 19 -16.94 -5.30 15.38
C ARG A 19 -16.97 -4.81 16.82
N LEU A 20 -15.88 -4.92 17.56
CA LEU A 20 -15.78 -4.37 18.92
C LEU A 20 -15.85 -2.84 18.96
N THR A 21 -15.47 -2.16 17.90
CA THR A 21 -15.56 -0.69 17.76
C THR A 21 -16.94 -0.20 17.27
N GLY A 22 -17.89 -1.11 17.04
CA GLY A 22 -19.21 -0.82 16.47
C GLY A 22 -19.33 -1.31 15.03
N ASP A 23 -20.39 -0.91 14.35
CA ASP A 23 -20.53 -1.23 12.95
C ASP A 23 -19.63 -0.31 12.08
N PRO A 24 -18.95 -0.86 11.06
CA PRO A 24 -18.02 -0.09 10.24
C PRO A 24 -18.71 0.95 9.35
N ILE A 25 -20.02 0.84 9.11
CA ILE A 25 -20.78 1.83 8.34
C ILE A 25 -20.98 3.09 9.17
N THR A 26 -21.40 2.96 10.43
CA THR A 26 -21.49 4.09 11.35
C THR A 26 -20.11 4.72 11.57
N ALA A 27 -19.06 3.92 11.71
CA ALA A 27 -17.70 4.44 11.86
C ALA A 27 -17.23 5.26 10.65
N ALA A 28 -17.57 4.84 9.42
CA ALA A 28 -17.14 5.50 8.19
C ALA A 28 -18.05 6.66 7.76
N LEU A 29 -19.37 6.53 7.94
CA LEU A 29 -20.38 7.43 7.40
C LEU A 29 -21.22 8.13 8.48
N GLY A 30 -21.05 7.80 9.75
CA GLY A 30 -21.73 8.45 10.86
C GLY A 30 -21.43 9.95 10.87
N GLY A 31 -22.51 10.76 10.97
CA GLY A 31 -22.44 12.22 10.86
C GLY A 31 -22.34 12.78 9.44
N ARG A 32 -22.24 11.93 8.41
CA ARG A 32 -22.27 12.34 6.98
C ARG A 32 -23.57 12.02 6.30
N LEU A 33 -24.33 11.07 6.85
CA LEU A 33 -25.64 10.66 6.33
C LEU A 33 -26.74 10.94 7.37
N PRO A 34 -27.98 11.22 6.93
CA PRO A 34 -29.16 11.20 7.78
C PRO A 34 -29.36 9.85 8.45
N ALA A 35 -29.97 9.83 9.64
CA ALA A 35 -30.10 8.61 10.46
C ALA A 35 -30.89 7.48 9.77
N ASP A 36 -31.91 7.83 9.00
CA ASP A 36 -32.73 6.90 8.21
C ASP A 36 -31.89 6.21 7.11
N GLN A 37 -31.11 6.95 6.35
CA GLN A 37 -30.24 6.40 5.32
C GLN A 37 -29.09 5.57 5.94
N LEU A 38 -28.58 5.97 7.09
CA LEU A 38 -27.57 5.21 7.80
C LEU A 38 -28.11 3.86 8.26
N ALA A 39 -29.34 3.83 8.83
CA ALA A 39 -30.00 2.59 9.26
C ALA A 39 -30.29 1.65 8.08
N GLU A 40 -30.75 2.19 6.95
CA GLU A 40 -30.95 1.42 5.72
C GLU A 40 -29.63 0.77 5.23
N ARG A 41 -28.50 1.50 5.24
CA ARG A 41 -27.20 0.97 4.87
C ARG A 41 -26.70 -0.13 5.80
N ILE A 42 -26.94 0.00 7.10
CA ILE A 42 -26.61 -1.01 8.11
C ILE A 42 -27.41 -2.28 7.86
N HIS A 43 -28.70 -2.13 7.56
CA HIS A 43 -29.58 -3.25 7.27
C HIS A 43 -29.23 -3.95 5.94
N GLU A 44 -29.04 -3.20 4.87
CA GLU A 44 -28.59 -3.74 3.57
C GLU A 44 -27.30 -4.55 3.67
N ALA A 45 -26.35 -4.07 4.46
CA ALA A 45 -25.07 -4.73 4.67
C ALA A 45 -25.13 -5.88 5.70
N GLY A 46 -26.29 -6.08 6.35
CA GLY A 46 -26.52 -7.17 7.32
C GLY A 46 -25.79 -6.99 8.64
N TYR A 47 -25.39 -5.77 8.99
CA TYR A 47 -24.68 -5.50 10.26
C TYR A 47 -25.62 -5.48 11.49
N ASP A 48 -26.90 -5.50 11.29
CA ASP A 48 -27.95 -5.69 12.30
C ASP A 48 -28.17 -7.16 12.72
N ARG A 49 -27.55 -8.12 11.99
CA ARG A 49 -27.68 -9.55 12.26
C ARG A 49 -26.77 -10.01 13.40
N PRO A 50 -27.03 -11.19 14.02
CA PRO A 50 -26.13 -11.76 15.01
C PRO A 50 -24.69 -11.89 14.48
N ILE A 51 -23.70 -11.55 15.31
CA ILE A 51 -22.28 -11.48 14.91
C ILE A 51 -21.74 -12.80 14.31
N PHE A 52 -22.23 -13.94 14.79
CA PHE A 52 -21.84 -15.25 14.25
C PHE A 52 -22.35 -15.48 12.83
N VAL A 53 -23.55 -14.96 12.50
CA VAL A 53 -24.11 -15.03 11.16
C VAL A 53 -23.26 -14.18 10.21
N GLN A 54 -22.95 -12.95 10.61
CA GLN A 54 -22.07 -12.05 9.85
C GLN A 54 -20.69 -12.69 9.61
N TYR A 55 -20.14 -13.38 10.61
CA TYR A 55 -18.84 -14.04 10.50
C TYR A 55 -18.86 -15.20 9.49
N LEU A 56 -19.88 -16.05 9.54
CA LEU A 56 -20.01 -17.16 8.59
C LEU A 56 -20.25 -16.67 7.17
N GLU A 57 -21.08 -15.64 6.99
CA GLU A 57 -21.29 -14.98 5.69
C GLU A 57 -19.99 -14.41 5.16
N TYR A 58 -19.21 -13.71 5.99
CA TYR A 58 -17.91 -13.14 5.65
C TYR A 58 -16.91 -14.21 5.21
N LEU A 59 -16.81 -15.32 5.96
CA LEU A 59 -15.95 -16.44 5.54
C LEU A 59 -16.41 -17.06 4.21
N GLY A 60 -17.73 -17.18 4.01
CA GLY A 60 -18.32 -17.66 2.77
C GLY A 60 -18.02 -16.76 1.57
N GLN A 61 -18.02 -15.44 1.76
CA GLN A 61 -17.63 -14.46 0.73
C GLN A 61 -16.15 -14.60 0.38
N ILE A 62 -15.26 -14.65 1.39
CA ILE A 62 -13.82 -14.84 1.17
C ILE A 62 -13.54 -16.14 0.42
N ALA A 63 -14.21 -17.24 0.79
CA ALA A 63 -14.04 -18.53 0.12
C ALA A 63 -14.45 -18.51 -1.36
N ARG A 64 -15.34 -17.59 -1.75
CA ARG A 64 -15.79 -17.35 -3.13
C ARG A 64 -14.99 -16.26 -3.85
N PHE A 65 -13.96 -15.69 -3.20
CA PHE A 65 -13.21 -14.53 -3.68
C PHE A 65 -14.07 -13.28 -3.89
N ASP A 66 -15.21 -13.20 -3.20
CA ASP A 66 -16.03 -12.00 -3.16
C ASP A 66 -15.58 -11.12 -1.99
N PHE A 67 -14.80 -10.10 -2.30
CA PHE A 67 -14.30 -9.14 -1.31
C PHE A 67 -15.20 -7.91 -1.16
N GLY A 68 -16.34 -7.89 -1.83
CA GLY A 68 -17.32 -6.81 -1.75
C GLY A 68 -16.83 -5.49 -2.31
N THR A 69 -17.42 -4.42 -1.78
CA THR A 69 -17.13 -3.03 -2.17
C THR A 69 -16.68 -2.21 -0.96
N THR A 70 -15.92 -1.14 -1.23
CA THR A 70 -15.52 -0.16 -0.21
C THR A 70 -16.76 0.53 0.40
N ILE A 71 -16.70 0.86 1.68
CA ILE A 71 -17.82 1.47 2.40
C ILE A 71 -18.08 2.89 1.90
N THR A 72 -17.02 3.64 1.58
CA THR A 72 -17.10 5.07 1.24
C THR A 72 -17.53 5.29 -0.20
N ASP A 73 -16.84 4.68 -1.16
CA ASP A 73 -16.96 5.01 -2.60
C ASP A 73 -17.69 3.91 -3.39
N LYS A 74 -18.08 2.80 -2.72
CA LYS A 74 -18.71 1.64 -3.36
C LYS A 74 -17.89 1.01 -4.51
N GLN A 75 -16.57 1.20 -4.50
CA GLN A 75 -15.68 0.60 -5.49
C GLN A 75 -15.43 -0.88 -5.17
N PRO A 76 -15.36 -1.77 -6.16
CA PRO A 76 -14.98 -3.16 -5.94
C PRO A 76 -13.60 -3.25 -5.27
N VAL A 77 -13.51 -3.95 -4.13
CA VAL A 77 -12.26 -4.09 -3.37
C VAL A 77 -11.15 -4.71 -4.22
N VAL A 78 -11.49 -5.66 -5.11
CA VAL A 78 -10.54 -6.27 -6.05
C VAL A 78 -9.91 -5.21 -6.96
N GLN A 79 -10.69 -4.25 -7.45
CA GLN A 79 -10.18 -3.17 -8.31
C GLN A 79 -9.25 -2.23 -7.52
N VAL A 80 -9.61 -1.89 -6.30
CA VAL A 80 -8.78 -1.08 -5.40
C VAL A 80 -7.43 -1.77 -5.14
N ILE A 81 -7.47 -3.08 -4.81
CA ILE A 81 -6.25 -3.87 -4.60
C ILE A 81 -5.42 -3.96 -5.88
N ALA A 82 -6.04 -4.19 -7.03
CA ALA A 82 -5.32 -4.26 -8.31
C ALA A 82 -4.61 -2.92 -8.61
N THR A 83 -5.32 -1.81 -8.50
CA THR A 83 -4.78 -0.48 -8.81
C THR A 83 -3.63 -0.08 -7.88
N TYR A 84 -3.87 -0.13 -6.57
CA TYR A 84 -2.87 0.29 -5.59
C TYR A 84 -1.81 -0.78 -5.30
N GLY A 85 -2.17 -2.05 -5.45
CA GLY A 85 -1.25 -3.17 -5.32
C GLY A 85 -0.20 -3.17 -6.42
N LEU A 86 -0.57 -2.93 -7.67
CA LEU A 86 0.37 -2.77 -8.78
C LEU A 86 1.32 -1.58 -8.54
N ALA A 87 0.80 -0.44 -8.09
CA ALA A 87 1.62 0.72 -7.76
C ALA A 87 2.63 0.41 -6.64
N THR A 88 2.20 -0.31 -5.61
CA THR A 88 3.06 -0.75 -4.51
C THR A 88 4.11 -1.76 -5.00
N PHE A 89 3.72 -2.68 -5.86
CA PHE A 89 4.61 -3.67 -6.46
C PHE A 89 5.72 -3.00 -7.28
N GLU A 90 5.38 -2.03 -8.13
CA GLU A 90 6.39 -1.25 -8.86
C GLU A 90 7.37 -0.55 -7.91
N LEU A 91 6.87 0.11 -6.88
CA LEU A 91 7.71 0.78 -5.90
C LEU A 91 8.68 -0.20 -5.21
N VAL A 92 8.20 -1.39 -4.84
CA VAL A 92 9.04 -2.45 -4.26
C VAL A 92 10.12 -2.89 -5.24
N VAL A 93 9.79 -3.13 -6.49
CA VAL A 93 10.77 -3.53 -7.52
C VAL A 93 11.81 -2.44 -7.71
N TYR A 94 11.42 -1.18 -7.86
CA TYR A 94 12.39 -0.07 -7.99
C TYR A 94 13.28 0.07 -6.77
N SER A 95 12.73 -0.02 -5.57
CA SER A 95 13.51 0.08 -4.34
C SER A 95 14.50 -1.06 -4.19
N LEU A 96 14.14 -2.29 -4.59
CA LEU A 96 15.05 -3.43 -4.61
C LEU A 96 16.18 -3.24 -5.62
N VAL A 97 15.86 -2.78 -6.84
CA VAL A 97 16.86 -2.51 -7.87
C VAL A 97 17.87 -1.47 -7.37
N VAL A 98 17.39 -0.36 -6.82
CA VAL A 98 18.26 0.69 -6.24
C VAL A 98 19.08 0.12 -5.07
N ALA A 99 18.48 -0.64 -4.18
CA ALA A 99 19.16 -1.25 -3.05
C ALA A 99 20.30 -2.19 -3.49
N PHE A 100 20.11 -2.97 -4.53
CA PHE A 100 21.16 -3.85 -5.07
C PHE A 100 22.25 -3.06 -5.81
N ILE A 101 21.87 -2.12 -6.68
CA ILE A 101 22.84 -1.33 -7.46
C ILE A 101 23.70 -0.45 -6.56
N VAL A 102 23.16 0.08 -5.48
CA VAL A 102 23.87 0.96 -4.56
C VAL A 102 24.46 0.17 -3.39
N GLY A 103 23.68 -0.69 -2.77
CA GLY A 103 24.07 -1.38 -1.53
C GLY A 103 25.19 -2.40 -1.74
N ILE A 104 25.12 -3.20 -2.80
CA ILE A 104 26.17 -4.22 -3.05
C ILE A 104 27.53 -3.58 -3.31
N PRO A 105 27.68 -2.60 -4.24
CA PRO A 105 28.97 -1.97 -4.45
C PRO A 105 29.52 -1.23 -3.21
N LEU A 106 28.65 -0.51 -2.48
CA LEU A 106 29.08 0.16 -1.25
C LEU A 106 29.52 -0.84 -0.18
N GLY A 107 28.82 -1.95 -0.03
CA GLY A 107 29.22 -3.05 0.87
C GLY A 107 30.55 -3.69 0.46
N MET A 108 30.77 -3.90 -0.83
CA MET A 108 32.05 -4.40 -1.36
C MET A 108 33.19 -3.44 -1.10
N VAL A 109 32.99 -2.15 -1.30
CA VAL A 109 33.98 -1.10 -1.00
C VAL A 109 34.32 -1.06 0.49
N ALA A 110 33.29 -1.11 1.35
CA ALA A 110 33.51 -1.15 2.79
C ALA A 110 34.28 -2.39 3.22
N ALA A 111 33.99 -3.56 2.64
CA ALA A 111 34.75 -4.79 2.93
C ALA A 111 36.20 -4.75 2.42
N ALA A 112 36.42 -4.24 1.21
CA ALA A 112 37.74 -4.16 0.62
C ALA A 112 38.66 -3.12 1.34
N LEU A 113 38.07 -2.06 1.88
CA LEU A 113 38.76 -1.00 2.59
C LEU A 113 38.57 -1.07 4.11
N ARG A 114 38.32 -2.26 4.62
CA ARG A 114 38.07 -2.52 6.04
C ARG A 114 39.14 -1.87 6.91
N ASP A 115 38.70 -1.28 8.03
CA ASP A 115 39.53 -0.58 9.03
C ASP A 115 40.29 0.65 8.48
N ARG A 116 39.91 1.12 7.29
CA ARG A 116 40.39 2.40 6.71
C ARG A 116 39.34 3.49 6.82
N TRP A 117 39.72 4.75 6.58
CA TRP A 117 38.83 5.89 6.67
C TRP A 117 37.59 5.80 5.75
N PRO A 118 37.62 5.20 4.52
CA PRO A 118 36.40 5.07 3.73
C PRO A 118 35.39 4.10 4.34
N ASP A 119 35.84 2.99 4.96
CA ASP A 119 34.97 2.07 5.70
C ASP A 119 34.32 2.79 6.88
N ALA A 120 35.07 3.61 7.62
CA ALA A 120 34.53 4.38 8.74
C ALA A 120 33.42 5.35 8.28
N ILE A 121 33.61 6.05 7.16
CA ILE A 121 32.57 6.94 6.59
C ILE A 121 31.33 6.16 6.18
N LEU A 122 31.49 5.06 5.44
CA LEU A 122 30.35 4.24 5.00
C LEU A 122 29.57 3.67 6.19
N ARG A 123 30.27 3.25 7.23
CA ARG A 123 29.66 2.74 8.46
C ARG A 123 28.88 3.82 9.21
N VAL A 124 29.48 5.00 9.40
CA VAL A 124 28.79 6.12 10.04
C VAL A 124 27.59 6.56 9.22
N SER A 125 27.71 6.66 7.88
CA SER A 125 26.61 6.99 6.99
C SER A 125 25.48 5.97 7.08
N ALA A 126 25.79 4.67 7.09
CA ALA A 126 24.79 3.63 7.24
C ALA A 126 24.04 3.73 8.57
N ILE A 127 24.74 4.02 9.67
CA ILE A 127 24.12 4.23 10.99
C ILE A 127 23.20 5.45 10.96
N LEU A 128 23.62 6.55 10.36
CA LEU A 128 22.80 7.77 10.24
C LEU A 128 21.55 7.52 9.41
N PHE A 129 21.67 6.84 8.26
CA PHE A 129 20.51 6.48 7.45
C PHE A 129 19.56 5.52 8.19
N TYR A 130 20.09 4.53 8.91
CA TYR A 130 19.28 3.61 9.71
C TYR A 130 18.55 4.30 10.87
N ALA A 131 19.22 5.25 11.54
CA ALA A 131 18.63 6.01 12.63
C ALA A 131 17.62 7.07 12.15
N THR A 132 17.64 7.42 10.86
CA THR A 132 16.73 8.42 10.29
C THR A 132 15.33 7.82 10.12
N PRO A 133 14.25 8.45 10.65
CA PRO A 133 12.89 7.98 10.43
C PRO A 133 12.56 7.93 8.92
N VAL A 134 12.01 6.80 8.45
CA VAL A 134 11.74 6.54 7.02
C VAL A 134 10.88 7.64 6.38
N PHE A 135 9.86 8.13 7.09
CA PHE A 135 9.02 9.21 6.58
C PHE A 135 9.80 10.51 6.35
N PHE A 136 10.75 10.83 7.24
CA PHE A 136 11.60 12.01 7.10
C PHE A 136 12.57 11.85 5.91
N ALA A 137 13.23 10.70 5.80
CA ALA A 137 14.08 10.40 4.65
C ALA A 137 13.29 10.50 3.33
N GLY A 138 12.05 10.00 3.30
CA GLY A 138 11.15 10.13 2.15
C GLY A 138 10.80 11.58 1.80
N LEU A 139 10.51 12.42 2.81
CA LEU A 139 10.25 13.84 2.59
C LEU A 139 11.46 14.58 2.04
N VAL A 140 12.65 14.32 2.59
CA VAL A 140 13.91 14.89 2.10
C VAL A 140 14.21 14.43 0.68
N ALA A 141 14.07 13.14 0.39
CA ALA A 141 14.24 12.62 -0.97
C ALA A 141 13.27 13.27 -1.97
N LYS A 142 12.01 13.43 -1.61
CA LYS A 142 11.01 14.12 -2.42
C LYS A 142 11.37 15.58 -2.67
N LEU A 143 11.87 16.29 -1.65
CA LEU A 143 12.31 17.67 -1.77
C LEU A 143 13.51 17.79 -2.71
N VAL A 144 14.52 16.93 -2.52
CA VAL A 144 15.74 16.96 -3.32
C VAL A 144 15.47 16.55 -4.77
N PHE A 145 14.93 15.35 -4.98
CA PHE A 145 14.78 14.79 -6.32
C PHE A 145 13.54 15.30 -7.06
N GLY A 146 12.46 15.65 -6.34
CA GLY A 146 11.23 16.12 -6.94
C GLY A 146 11.19 17.64 -7.13
N VAL A 147 11.58 18.42 -6.09
CA VAL A 147 11.46 19.87 -6.12
C VAL A 147 12.75 20.55 -6.61
N TRP A 148 13.92 20.25 -6.03
CA TRP A 148 15.15 20.95 -6.36
C TRP A 148 15.76 20.48 -7.69
N LEU A 149 15.83 19.18 -7.90
CA LEU A 149 16.41 18.61 -9.12
C LEU A 149 15.38 18.44 -10.25
N GLY A 150 14.10 18.33 -9.91
CA GLY A 150 13.03 18.13 -10.90
C GLY A 150 13.13 16.79 -11.66
N TRP A 151 13.85 15.80 -11.11
CA TRP A 151 14.08 14.52 -11.77
C TRP A 151 12.89 13.56 -11.64
N LEU A 152 12.16 13.66 -10.54
CA LEU A 152 11.06 12.77 -10.21
C LEU A 152 9.76 13.57 -9.96
N PRO A 153 8.58 12.97 -10.17
CA PRO A 153 7.33 13.61 -9.84
C PRO A 153 7.19 13.79 -8.33
N VAL A 154 6.66 14.92 -7.90
CA VAL A 154 6.43 15.20 -6.47
C VAL A 154 5.21 14.47 -5.89
N SER A 155 4.35 13.94 -6.73
CA SER A 155 3.17 13.13 -6.37
C SER A 155 2.79 12.22 -7.52
N GLY A 156 2.04 11.14 -7.21
CA GLY A 156 1.69 10.15 -8.22
C GLY A 156 2.86 9.23 -8.61
N ARG A 157 2.68 8.48 -9.68
CA ARG A 157 3.65 7.52 -10.23
C ARG A 157 4.44 8.10 -11.40
N ALA A 158 3.85 9.09 -12.07
CA ALA A 158 4.45 9.80 -13.20
C ALA A 158 3.98 11.25 -13.22
N SER A 159 4.40 12.06 -14.21
CA SER A 159 3.81 13.37 -14.42
C SER A 159 2.33 13.23 -14.83
N VAL A 160 1.50 14.19 -14.45
CA VAL A 160 0.03 14.16 -14.76
C VAL A 160 -0.22 13.94 -16.26
N ARG A 161 0.62 14.54 -17.11
CA ARG A 161 0.53 14.38 -18.58
C ARG A 161 0.79 12.94 -19.00
N THR A 162 1.83 12.30 -18.44
CA THR A 162 2.20 10.92 -18.71
C THR A 162 1.14 9.95 -18.17
N GLU A 163 0.62 10.19 -16.96
CA GLU A 163 -0.48 9.38 -16.41
C GLU A 163 -1.72 9.39 -17.29
N ILE A 164 -2.10 10.56 -17.80
CA ILE A 164 -3.26 10.68 -18.71
C ILE A 164 -3.00 9.97 -20.03
N ALA A 165 -1.80 10.06 -20.58
CA ALA A 165 -1.44 9.37 -21.83
C ALA A 165 -1.49 7.84 -21.67
N LEU A 166 -0.81 7.31 -20.66
CA LEU A 166 -0.76 5.87 -20.39
C LEU A 166 -2.13 5.27 -20.05
N ASN A 167 -2.97 6.00 -19.32
CA ASN A 167 -4.32 5.54 -19.00
C ASN A 167 -5.28 5.54 -20.22
N ARG A 168 -5.01 6.37 -21.24
CA ARG A 168 -5.81 6.40 -22.48
C ARG A 168 -5.51 5.24 -23.43
N GLU A 169 -4.30 4.71 -23.41
CA GLU A 169 -3.84 3.66 -24.32
C GLU A 169 -4.18 2.25 -23.84
N GLY A 170 -4.91 2.11 -22.72
CA GLY A 170 -5.30 0.81 -22.17
C GLY A 170 -4.11 -0.03 -21.70
N GLY A 171 -3.14 0.64 -21.09
CA GLY A 171 -1.90 0.03 -20.62
C GLY A 171 -2.08 -1.09 -19.59
N THR A 172 -1.00 -1.80 -19.32
CA THR A 172 -0.93 -2.93 -18.36
C THR A 172 -1.19 -2.50 -16.91
N GLY A 173 -1.13 -1.20 -16.63
CA GLY A 173 -1.18 -0.62 -15.30
C GLY A 173 0.17 -0.63 -14.58
N ILE A 174 1.22 -1.14 -15.22
CA ILE A 174 2.61 -1.07 -14.79
C ILE A 174 3.28 0.02 -15.64
N TYR A 175 3.46 1.20 -15.05
CA TYR A 175 3.89 2.40 -15.78
C TYR A 175 5.26 2.25 -16.47
N LEU A 176 6.17 1.45 -15.89
CA LEU A 176 7.45 1.17 -16.55
C LEU A 176 7.26 0.41 -17.86
N ILE A 177 6.43 -0.63 -17.84
CA ILE A 177 6.17 -1.45 -19.03
C ILE A 177 5.46 -0.62 -20.08
N ASP A 178 4.46 0.14 -19.67
CA ASP A 178 3.67 0.98 -20.55
C ASP A 178 4.52 2.10 -21.16
N ALA A 179 5.47 2.68 -20.39
CA ALA A 179 6.39 3.71 -20.88
C ALA A 179 7.47 3.18 -21.84
N ILE A 180 7.83 1.89 -21.74
CA ILE A 180 8.79 1.25 -22.68
C ILE A 180 8.08 0.82 -23.97
N ALA A 181 6.78 0.47 -23.88
CA ALA A 181 5.97 -0.01 -25.00
C ALA A 181 5.38 1.13 -25.85
N SER A 182 5.35 2.37 -25.34
CA SER A 182 4.89 3.57 -26.04
C SER A 182 6.02 4.22 -26.86
#